data_44592666595e4ba3dae07ba9a0ce0f0a
#
_entry.id   44592666595e4ba3dae07ba9a0ce0f0a
#
_cell.length_a   1.000
_cell.length_b   1.000
_cell.length_c   1.000
_cell.angle_alpha   90.00
_cell.angle_beta   90.00
_cell.angle_gamma   90.00
#
_symmetry.space_group_name_H-M   'P 1'
#
loop_
_entity.id
_entity.type
_entity.pdbx_description
1 polymer ?
#
loop_
_entity_poly.entity_id
_entity_poly.type
_entity_poly.pdbx_seq_one_letter_code
_entity_poly.pdbx_strand_id
1 'polypeptide(L)'
;MNSELSAPASVNTCRLLSLDGGGAKGFHTLGVLKEIEAMCGCPLYQTFDLIFGTSTGAIIAALLALGSSVDDIHTLYKEHVPVVMRQRTASGKSRALAHLAKTVFGNRKFADLKTGVGMQQAV
;
A
#
# COMPACT_ATOMS: atom_id res chain seq x y z
N MET A 1 -21.24 -5.15 24.77
CA MET A 1 -21.44 -5.70 23.49
C MET A 1 -20.16 -6.07 22.76
N ASN A 2 -19.22 -5.25 22.83
CA ASN A 2 -18.02 -5.47 22.06
C ASN A 2 -17.05 -6.45 22.67
N SER A 3 -17.29 -6.90 23.90
CA SER A 3 -16.49 -7.94 24.47
C SER A 3 -16.50 -9.19 23.59
N GLU A 4 -17.60 -9.44 22.93
CA GLU A 4 -17.68 -10.59 22.04
C GLU A 4 -16.82 -10.41 20.79
N LEU A 5 -16.72 -9.18 20.30
CA LEU A 5 -15.87 -8.87 19.16
C LEU A 5 -14.41 -8.91 19.54
N SER A 6 -14.06 -8.67 20.79
CA SER A 6 -12.70 -8.74 21.24
C SER A 6 -12.33 -10.13 21.74
N ALA A 7 -13.31 -10.99 21.96
CA ALA A 7 -13.06 -12.35 22.43
C ALA A 7 -12.05 -13.13 21.57
N PRO A 8 -12.02 -12.96 20.24
CA PRO A 8 -11.09 -13.69 19.40
C PRO A 8 -9.63 -13.38 19.64
N ALA A 9 -9.29 -12.55 20.62
CA ALA A 9 -7.89 -12.29 20.93
C ALA A 9 -7.10 -13.58 21.22
N SER A 10 -7.79 -14.65 21.62
CA SER A 10 -7.17 -15.95 21.81
C SER A 10 -6.93 -16.71 20.51
N VAL A 11 -7.52 -16.25 19.42
CA VAL A 11 -7.38 -16.90 18.12
C VAL A 11 -6.23 -16.26 17.36
N ASN A 12 -5.27 -17.10 16.96
CA ASN A 12 -4.15 -16.63 16.17
C ASN A 12 -4.59 -16.47 14.72
N THR A 13 -5.07 -15.29 14.38
CA THR A 13 -5.44 -14.95 13.01
C THR A 13 -4.51 -13.87 12.49
N CYS A 14 -4.15 -13.99 11.23
CA CYS A 14 -3.38 -12.97 10.53
C CYS A 14 -4.24 -12.46 9.37
N ARG A 15 -4.50 -11.16 9.37
CA ARG A 15 -5.24 -10.52 8.28
C ARG A 15 -4.24 -10.01 7.28
N LEU A 16 -4.37 -10.47 6.06
CA LEU A 16 -3.43 -10.17 5.00
C LEU A 16 -4.15 -9.41 3.89
N LEU A 17 -3.53 -8.32 3.45
CA LEU A 17 -3.98 -7.57 2.28
C LEU A 17 -2.94 -7.71 1.18
N SER A 18 -3.34 -8.17 0.01
CA SER A 18 -2.45 -8.33 -1.13
C SER A 18 -2.89 -7.39 -2.25
N LEU A 19 -1.96 -6.59 -2.75
CA LEU A 19 -2.21 -5.57 -3.75
C LEU A 19 -1.42 -5.86 -5.02
N ASP A 20 -2.13 -6.05 -6.12
CA ASP A 20 -1.52 -6.27 -7.42
C ASP A 20 -0.98 -4.95 -7.98
N GLY A 21 0.04 -5.08 -8.80
CA GLY A 21 0.54 -3.96 -9.58
C GLY A 21 -0.36 -3.67 -10.76
N GLY A 22 0.20 -3.04 -11.78
CA GLY A 22 -0.53 -2.76 -13.01
C GLY A 22 -0.67 -1.28 -13.30
N GLY A 23 0.18 -0.46 -12.73
CA GLY A 23 0.22 0.97 -13.04
C GLY A 23 -1.11 1.67 -12.79
N ALA A 24 -1.75 2.14 -13.87
CA ALA A 24 -2.99 2.90 -13.76
C ALA A 24 -4.14 2.12 -13.13
N LYS A 25 -4.09 0.80 -13.15
CA LYS A 25 -5.12 -0.02 -12.48
C LYS A 25 -5.13 0.20 -10.97
N GLY A 26 -4.05 0.70 -10.42
CA GLY A 26 -3.98 1.04 -9.01
C GLY A 26 -4.99 2.10 -8.58
N PHE A 27 -5.48 2.92 -9.50
CA PHE A 27 -6.55 3.86 -9.18
C PHE A 27 -7.82 3.15 -8.78
N HIS A 28 -8.14 2.05 -9.45
CA HIS A 28 -9.27 1.23 -9.06
C HIS A 28 -9.04 0.59 -7.70
N THR A 29 -7.86 0.07 -7.47
CA THR A 29 -7.47 -0.49 -6.17
C THR A 29 -7.64 0.54 -5.05
N LEU A 30 -7.17 1.76 -5.28
CA LEU A 30 -7.30 2.83 -4.29
C LEU A 30 -8.75 3.18 -4.03
N GLY A 31 -9.60 3.14 -5.05
CA GLY A 31 -11.04 3.35 -4.87
C GLY A 31 -11.66 2.31 -3.95
N VAL A 32 -11.32 1.04 -4.16
CA VAL A 32 -11.79 -0.04 -3.30
C VAL A 32 -11.25 0.12 -1.88
N LEU A 33 -9.96 0.43 -1.73
CA LEU A 33 -9.34 0.61 -0.43
C LEU A 33 -9.97 1.77 0.34
N LYS A 34 -10.35 2.83 -0.36
CA LYS A 34 -11.03 3.96 0.28
C LYS A 34 -12.35 3.54 0.91
N GLU A 35 -13.12 2.70 0.21
CA GLU A 35 -14.37 2.18 0.75
C GLU A 35 -14.10 1.28 1.96
N ILE A 36 -13.10 0.43 1.89
CA ILE A 36 -12.73 -0.45 3.01
C ILE A 36 -12.31 0.39 4.22
N GLU A 37 -11.49 1.41 4.01
CA GLU A 37 -11.05 2.29 5.10
C GLU A 37 -12.24 2.99 5.75
N ALA A 38 -13.18 3.46 4.95
CA ALA A 38 -14.39 4.09 5.45
C ALA A 38 -15.25 3.11 6.26
N MET A 39 -15.38 1.88 5.78
CA MET A 39 -16.14 0.85 6.48
C MET A 39 -15.51 0.46 7.81
N CYS A 40 -14.18 0.41 7.85
CA CYS A 40 -13.46 0.06 9.08
C CYS A 40 -13.41 1.21 10.08
N GLY A 41 -13.53 2.44 9.61
CA GLY A 41 -13.47 3.63 10.46
C GLY A 41 -12.10 3.90 11.04
N CYS A 42 -11.04 3.30 10.48
CA CYS A 42 -9.66 3.47 10.96
C CYS A 42 -8.69 3.24 9.81
N PRO A 43 -7.45 3.70 9.95
CA PRO A 43 -6.43 3.46 8.93
C PRO A 43 -6.22 1.98 8.68
N LEU A 44 -5.91 1.61 7.44
CA LEU A 44 -5.84 0.21 7.05
C LEU A 44 -4.71 -0.55 7.75
N TYR A 45 -3.65 0.14 8.18
CA TYR A 45 -2.59 -0.54 8.93
C TYR A 45 -3.09 -1.11 10.26
N GLN A 46 -4.18 -0.58 10.80
CA GLN A 46 -4.78 -1.11 12.02
C GLN A 46 -5.67 -2.33 11.75
N THR A 47 -6.12 -2.47 10.52
CA THR A 47 -7.02 -3.56 10.13
C THR A 47 -6.26 -4.80 9.70
N PHE A 48 -5.11 -4.61 9.02
CA PHE A 48 -4.34 -5.71 8.45
C PHE A 48 -3.00 -5.87 9.17
N ASP A 49 -2.64 -7.12 9.42
CA ASP A 49 -1.38 -7.45 10.08
C ASP A 49 -0.21 -7.51 9.11
N LEU A 50 -0.49 -7.78 7.85
CA LEU A 50 0.51 -7.81 6.80
C LEU A 50 -0.10 -7.27 5.52
N ILE A 51 0.58 -6.32 4.90
CA ILE A 51 0.18 -5.76 3.61
C ILE A 51 1.25 -6.10 2.59
N PHE A 52 0.86 -6.79 1.54
CA PHE A 52 1.77 -7.25 0.51
C PHE A 52 1.42 -6.56 -0.82
N GLY A 53 2.45 -6.18 -1.58
CA GLY A 53 2.21 -5.57 -2.88
C GLY A 53 3.30 -5.87 -3.88
N THR A 54 2.93 -5.87 -5.15
CA THR A 54 3.86 -6.05 -6.26
C THR A 54 3.86 -4.82 -7.15
N SER A 55 5.03 -4.43 -7.65
CA SER A 55 5.22 -3.28 -8.55
C SER A 55 4.65 -2.00 -7.92
N THR A 56 3.77 -1.27 -8.60
CA THR A 56 3.12 -0.08 -8.05
C THR A 56 2.27 -0.41 -6.82
N GLY A 57 1.76 -1.65 -6.71
CA GLY A 57 1.07 -2.11 -5.52
C GLY A 57 1.98 -2.17 -4.30
N ALA A 58 3.28 -2.40 -4.50
CA ALA A 58 4.26 -2.37 -3.41
C ALA A 58 4.39 -0.98 -2.81
N ILE A 59 4.28 0.05 -3.63
CA ILE A 59 4.34 1.43 -3.15
C ILE A 59 3.11 1.74 -2.28
N ILE A 60 1.94 1.32 -2.75
CA ILE A 60 0.71 1.49 -1.98
C ILE A 60 0.81 0.72 -0.65
N ALA A 61 1.28 -0.52 -0.71
CA ALA A 61 1.43 -1.35 0.49
C ALA A 61 2.34 -0.70 1.52
N ALA A 62 3.49 -0.20 1.08
CA ALA A 62 4.45 0.43 1.97
C ALA A 62 3.89 1.72 2.59
N LEU A 63 3.20 2.54 1.81
CA LEU A 63 2.59 3.76 2.32
C LEU A 63 1.49 3.47 3.34
N LEU A 64 0.67 2.46 3.07
CA LEU A 64 -0.34 2.02 4.04
C LEU A 64 0.31 1.54 5.33
N ALA A 65 1.38 0.76 5.22
CA ALA A 65 2.08 0.24 6.39
C ALA A 65 2.77 1.34 7.19
N LEU A 66 3.16 2.43 6.53
CA LEU A 66 3.72 3.60 7.20
C LEU A 66 2.65 4.48 7.88
N GLY A 67 1.38 4.18 7.64
CA GLY A 67 0.29 4.90 8.29
C GLY A 67 -0.38 5.96 7.43
N SER A 68 -0.05 6.03 6.14
CA SER A 68 -0.69 6.99 5.25
C SER A 68 -2.16 6.65 5.03
N SER A 69 -3.00 7.67 4.89
CA SER A 69 -4.40 7.47 4.52
C SER A 69 -4.50 7.12 3.03
N VAL A 70 -5.60 6.48 2.66
CA VAL A 70 -5.84 6.15 1.25
C VAL A 70 -5.94 7.42 0.41
N ASP A 71 -6.50 8.49 0.94
CA ASP A 71 -6.60 9.76 0.22
C ASP A 71 -5.22 10.35 -0.09
N ASP A 72 -4.29 10.30 0.88
CA ASP A 72 -2.93 10.78 0.66
C ASP A 72 -2.21 9.94 -0.38
N ILE A 73 -2.39 8.63 -0.32
CA ILE A 73 -1.81 7.71 -1.31
C ILE A 73 -2.38 7.99 -2.70
N HIS A 74 -3.69 8.25 -2.78
CA HIS A 74 -4.33 8.55 -4.06
C HIS A 74 -3.74 9.81 -4.69
N THR A 75 -3.50 10.84 -3.88
CA THR A 75 -2.88 12.07 -4.35
C THR A 75 -1.47 11.82 -4.91
N LEU A 76 -0.66 11.08 -4.16
CA LEU A 76 0.69 10.71 -4.61
C LEU A 76 0.66 9.87 -5.87
N TYR A 77 -0.26 8.92 -5.92
CA TYR A 77 -0.41 8.03 -7.07
C TYR A 77 -0.78 8.81 -8.33
N LYS A 78 -1.72 9.74 -8.21
CA LYS A 78 -2.17 10.59 -9.30
C LYS A 78 -1.04 11.47 -9.84
N GLU A 79 -0.17 11.90 -8.95
CA GLU A 79 0.94 12.78 -9.30
C GLU A 79 2.08 12.04 -9.99
N HIS A 80 2.41 10.84 -9.52
CA HIS A 80 3.66 10.17 -9.89
C HIS A 80 3.50 9.00 -10.86
N VAL A 81 2.42 8.24 -10.78
CA VAL A 81 2.30 7.02 -11.58
C VAL A 81 2.23 7.28 -13.09
N PRO A 82 1.56 8.34 -13.57
CA PRO A 82 1.59 8.63 -15.01
C PRO A 82 3.01 8.81 -15.56
N VAL A 83 3.92 9.35 -14.78
CA VAL A 83 5.32 9.52 -15.18
C VAL A 83 5.98 8.17 -15.40
N VAL A 84 5.75 7.23 -14.47
CA VAL A 84 6.28 5.87 -14.58
C VAL A 84 5.70 5.16 -15.80
N MET A 85 4.41 5.31 -16.02
CA MET A 85 3.73 4.60 -17.11
C MET A 85 4.10 5.12 -18.50
N ARG A 86 4.65 6.33 -18.60
CA ARG A 86 5.13 6.87 -19.87
C ARG A 86 6.44 6.23 -20.32
N GLN A 87 7.14 5.53 -19.47
CA GLN A 87 8.37 4.86 -19.84
C GLN A 87 8.06 3.67 -20.75
N ARG A 88 8.82 3.55 -21.83
CA ARG A 88 8.57 2.53 -22.87
C ARG A 88 9.29 1.22 -22.61
N THR A 89 10.38 1.25 -21.84
CA THR A 89 11.20 0.05 -21.60
C THR A 89 11.03 -0.44 -20.18
N ALA A 90 11.28 -1.73 -19.98
CA ALA A 90 11.21 -2.31 -18.62
C ALA A 90 12.25 -1.67 -17.71
N SER A 91 13.47 -1.42 -18.22
CA SER A 91 14.51 -0.79 -17.41
C SER A 91 14.16 0.67 -17.09
N GLY A 92 13.52 1.38 -18.02
CA GLY A 92 13.04 2.73 -17.78
C GLY A 92 11.97 2.78 -16.70
N LYS A 93 11.03 1.84 -16.74
CA LYS A 93 10.00 1.74 -15.70
C LYS A 93 10.61 1.41 -14.34
N SER A 94 11.58 0.50 -14.29
CA SER A 94 12.24 0.15 -13.04
C SER A 94 12.97 1.33 -12.44
N ARG A 95 13.68 2.12 -13.26
CA ARG A 95 14.36 3.32 -12.79
C ARG A 95 13.36 4.37 -12.30
N ALA A 96 12.27 4.54 -13.02
CA ALA A 96 11.24 5.49 -12.63
C ALA A 96 10.57 5.08 -11.32
N LEU A 97 10.33 3.79 -11.13
CA LEU A 97 9.79 3.26 -9.87
C LEU A 97 10.78 3.45 -8.72
N ALA A 98 12.06 3.22 -8.95
CA ALA A 98 13.09 3.43 -7.93
C ALA A 98 13.17 4.90 -7.54
N HIS A 99 13.12 5.80 -8.51
CA HIS A 99 13.11 7.23 -8.26
C HIS A 99 11.88 7.66 -7.49
N LEU A 100 10.71 7.13 -7.88
CA LEU A 100 9.46 7.39 -7.19
C LEU A 100 9.53 6.94 -5.74
N ALA A 101 10.05 5.74 -5.50
CA ALA A 101 10.20 5.22 -4.14
C ALA A 101 11.07 6.14 -3.29
N LYS A 102 12.17 6.62 -3.87
CA LYS A 102 13.07 7.54 -3.19
C LYS A 102 12.37 8.85 -2.84
N THR A 103 11.59 9.38 -3.77
CA THR A 103 10.86 10.63 -3.58
C THR A 103 9.78 10.50 -2.52
N VAL A 104 9.03 9.39 -2.57
CA VAL A 104 7.88 9.19 -1.69
C VAL A 104 8.30 8.80 -0.28
N PHE A 105 9.27 7.89 -0.15
CA PHE A 105 9.65 7.37 1.15
C PHE A 105 10.73 8.19 1.83
N GLY A 106 11.57 8.88 1.05
CA GLY A 106 12.64 9.71 1.61
C GLY A 106 13.54 8.92 2.54
N ASN A 107 13.65 9.37 3.78
CA ASN A 107 14.50 8.75 4.79
C ASN A 107 13.77 7.75 5.68
N ARG A 108 12.55 7.35 5.33
CA ARG A 108 11.79 6.42 6.13
C ARG A 108 12.42 5.04 6.12
N LYS A 109 12.36 4.35 7.26
CA LYS A 109 13.00 3.06 7.47
C LYS A 109 11.96 2.02 7.85
N PHE A 110 12.37 0.75 7.82
CA PHE A 110 11.50 -0.34 8.28
C PHE A 110 11.01 -0.12 9.72
N ALA A 111 11.84 0.52 10.55
CA ALA A 111 11.44 0.83 11.92
C ALA A 111 10.23 1.76 12.00
N ASP A 112 9.94 2.51 10.94
CA ASP A 112 8.81 3.44 10.89
C ASP A 112 7.51 2.76 10.52
N LEU A 113 7.54 1.49 10.12
CA LEU A 113 6.36 0.74 9.74
C LEU A 113 5.46 0.49 10.93
N LYS A 114 4.17 0.63 10.73
CA LYS A 114 3.16 0.41 11.76
C LYS A 114 2.53 -0.97 11.66
N THR A 115 2.76 -1.67 10.56
CA THR A 115 2.33 -3.05 10.37
C THR A 115 3.32 -3.75 9.44
N GLY A 116 3.19 -5.06 9.28
CA GLY A 116 4.05 -5.82 8.40
C GLY A 116 3.83 -5.48 6.94
N VAL A 117 4.89 -5.47 6.16
CA VAL A 117 4.81 -5.21 4.73
C VAL A 117 5.70 -6.18 3.96
N GLY A 118 5.17 -6.68 2.85
CA GLY A 118 5.93 -7.45 1.89
C GLY A 118 5.85 -6.78 0.53
N MET A 119 6.97 -6.67 -0.14
CA MET A 119 7.05 -6.00 -1.44
C MET A 119 7.79 -6.86 -2.43
N GLN A 120 7.27 -6.91 -3.65
CA GLN A 120 7.90 -7.63 -4.75
C GLN A 120 7.95 -6.71 -5.96
N GLN A 121 9.13 -6.62 -6.54
CA GLN A 121 9.32 -5.86 -7.76
C GLN A 121 8.92 -6.72 -8.96
N ALA A 122 8.17 -6.15 -9.89
CA ALA A 122 7.88 -6.80 -11.15
C ALA A 122 9.15 -6.88 -11.99
N VAL A 123 9.36 -8.02 -12.59
CA VAL A 123 10.51 -8.26 -13.46
C VAL A 123 10.16 -7.90 -14.90
#